data_5a518ae4499ac466ebc13f88cea73f40
#
_entry.id   5a518ae4499ac466ebc13f88cea73f40
#
_cell.length_a   1.000
_cell.length_b   1.000
_cell.length_c   1.000
_cell.angle_alpha   90.00
_cell.angle_beta   90.00
_cell.angle_gamma   90.00
#
_symmetry.space_group_name_H-M   'P 1'
#
loop_
_entity.id
_entity.type
_entity.pdbx_description
1 polymer ?
#
loop_
_entity_poly.entity_id
_entity_poly.type
_entity_poly.pdbx_seq_one_letter_code
_entity_poly.pdbx_strand_id
1 'polypeptide(L)'
;VVSYLFQEVHAPQTLISMTAITCVWSASTAMVALIKGLYSVFDVSKNHNYIFMRILAILYTVVFVMTLLVSMGLMVFGDMLYEWLITVMPPAFPTLINRFKPIMSYVLLLFFFWLMFIAIPRKQVSLRNAFFGAALASAGWVLFSFFFSVFVENFANYATIYGSLAALVILMVWLYACMFILLIGGEIAMWLQHSGINLSLIHI
;
A
#
# COMPACT_ATOMS: atom_id res chain seq x y z
N VAL A 1 -32.40 -33.18 -4.68
CA VAL A 1 -31.11 -33.14 -3.96
C VAL A 1 -30.27 -31.96 -4.40
N VAL A 2 -30.21 -31.67 -5.73
CA VAL A 2 -29.40 -30.52 -6.25
C VAL A 2 -29.94 -29.16 -5.81
N SER A 3 -31.27 -29.00 -5.63
CA SER A 3 -31.87 -27.74 -5.19
C SER A 3 -31.54 -27.34 -3.74
N TYR A 4 -31.12 -28.26 -2.89
CA TYR A 4 -30.69 -27.99 -1.52
C TYR A 4 -29.24 -27.46 -1.45
N LEU A 5 -28.41 -27.68 -2.49
CA LEU A 5 -27.04 -27.18 -2.55
C LEU A 5 -26.96 -25.71 -2.99
N PHE A 6 -28.02 -25.20 -3.60
CA PHE A 6 -28.18 -23.79 -4.00
C PHE A 6 -29.09 -22.99 -3.09
N GLN A 7 -29.42 -23.49 -1.90
CA GLN A 7 -29.98 -22.67 -0.88
C GLN A 7 -28.88 -21.67 -0.50
N GLU A 8 -28.97 -20.49 -1.12
CA GLU A 8 -28.12 -19.34 -0.79
C GLU A 8 -28.08 -19.24 0.73
N VAL A 9 -26.91 -19.48 1.31
CA VAL A 9 -26.64 -19.15 2.69
C VAL A 9 -26.62 -17.62 2.70
N HIS A 10 -27.80 -17.02 2.83
CA HIS A 10 -27.95 -15.61 3.14
C HIS A 10 -27.34 -15.45 4.54
N ALA A 11 -26.02 -15.23 4.56
CA ALA A 11 -25.37 -14.88 5.81
C ALA A 11 -26.10 -13.64 6.35
N PRO A 12 -26.67 -13.71 7.56
CA PRO A 12 -27.44 -12.62 8.10
C PRO A 12 -26.58 -11.34 8.03
N GLN A 13 -27.18 -10.23 7.62
CA GLN A 13 -26.46 -8.95 7.42
C GLN A 13 -25.64 -8.56 8.65
N THR A 14 -26.07 -8.98 9.84
CA THR A 14 -25.34 -8.82 11.10
C THR A 14 -24.00 -9.56 11.10
N LEU A 15 -23.89 -10.77 10.54
CA LEU A 15 -22.64 -11.52 10.47
C LEU A 15 -21.67 -10.83 9.50
N ILE A 16 -22.14 -10.35 8.36
CA ILE A 16 -21.32 -9.61 7.38
C ILE A 16 -20.76 -8.34 8.03
N SER A 17 -21.59 -7.59 8.73
CA SER A 17 -21.17 -6.35 9.41
C SER A 17 -20.16 -6.62 10.53
N MET A 18 -20.37 -7.65 11.36
CA MET A 18 -19.42 -8.03 12.41
C MET A 18 -18.09 -8.49 11.84
N THR A 19 -18.13 -9.28 10.77
CA THR A 19 -16.90 -9.73 10.07
C THR A 19 -16.14 -8.54 9.48
N ALA A 20 -16.82 -7.59 8.84
CA ALA A 20 -16.19 -6.40 8.30
C ALA A 20 -15.52 -5.55 9.40
N ILE A 21 -16.20 -5.34 10.54
CA ILE A 21 -15.64 -4.60 11.68
C ILE A 21 -14.39 -5.30 12.23
N THR A 22 -14.45 -6.63 12.42
CA THR A 22 -13.32 -7.39 12.92
C THR A 22 -12.13 -7.39 11.95
N CYS A 23 -12.38 -7.45 10.64
CA CYS A 23 -11.35 -7.33 9.61
C CYS A 23 -10.66 -5.95 9.65
N VAL A 24 -11.43 -4.86 9.69
CA VAL A 24 -10.88 -3.50 9.79
C VAL A 24 -10.09 -3.33 11.10
N TRP A 25 -10.60 -3.85 12.20
CA TRP A 25 -9.91 -3.82 13.49
C TRP A 25 -8.57 -4.57 13.43
N SER A 26 -8.55 -5.75 12.87
CA SER A 26 -7.34 -6.57 12.70
C SER A 26 -6.32 -5.89 11.77
N ALA A 27 -6.76 -5.41 10.60
CA ALA A 27 -5.91 -4.69 9.66
C ALA A 27 -5.32 -3.41 10.27
N SER A 28 -6.11 -2.66 11.05
CA SER A 28 -5.62 -1.47 11.74
C SER A 28 -4.55 -1.77 12.80
N THR A 29 -4.49 -3.00 13.32
CA THR A 29 -3.42 -3.42 14.26
C THR A 29 -2.06 -3.50 13.56
N ALA A 30 -2.02 -4.03 12.34
CA ALA A 30 -0.81 -4.02 11.52
C ALA A 30 -0.38 -2.57 11.18
N MET A 31 -1.34 -1.71 10.88
CA MET A 31 -1.07 -0.28 10.63
C MET A 31 -0.54 0.44 11.87
N VAL A 32 -1.01 0.12 13.08
CA VAL A 32 -0.42 0.63 14.34
C VAL A 32 1.05 0.23 14.47
N ALA A 33 1.39 -1.03 14.14
CA ALA A 33 2.77 -1.49 14.20
C ALA A 33 3.66 -0.72 13.20
N LEU A 34 3.17 -0.49 11.99
CA LEU A 34 3.83 0.31 10.97
C LEU A 34 4.07 1.75 11.44
N ILE A 35 3.04 2.42 11.99
CA ILE A 35 3.14 3.79 12.51
C ILE A 35 4.18 3.86 13.64
N LYS A 36 4.22 2.86 14.53
CA LYS A 36 5.25 2.77 15.57
C LYS A 36 6.66 2.62 14.99
N GLY A 37 6.82 1.81 13.93
CA GLY A 37 8.07 1.70 13.21
C GLY A 37 8.51 3.05 12.61
N LEU A 38 7.60 3.76 11.96
CA LEU A 38 7.86 5.09 11.42
C LEU A 38 8.15 6.13 12.52
N TYR A 39 7.48 6.07 13.67
CA TYR A 39 7.83 6.93 14.82
C TYR A 39 9.27 6.68 15.29
N SER A 40 9.74 5.43 15.27
CA SER A 40 11.13 5.10 15.60
C SER A 40 12.10 5.65 14.56
N VAL A 41 11.77 5.54 13.28
CA VAL A 41 12.57 6.05 12.15
C VAL A 41 12.68 7.58 12.20
N PHE A 42 11.57 8.26 12.46
CA PHE A 42 11.52 9.73 12.49
C PHE A 42 11.86 10.35 13.84
N ASP A 43 12.31 9.55 14.81
CA ASP A 43 12.64 9.98 16.19
C ASP A 43 11.51 10.81 16.84
N VAL A 44 10.27 10.45 16.57
CA VAL A 44 9.09 11.12 17.13
C VAL A 44 8.92 10.73 18.59
N SER A 45 8.85 11.70 19.48
CA SER A 45 8.65 11.48 20.93
C SER A 45 7.45 10.58 21.21
N LYS A 46 7.65 9.55 22.06
CA LYS A 46 6.69 8.47 22.34
C LYS A 46 5.41 8.89 23.10
N ASN A 47 5.24 10.19 23.38
CA ASN A 47 4.15 10.68 24.23
C ASN A 47 2.82 10.87 23.45
N HIS A 48 2.38 9.84 22.70
CA HIS A 48 1.12 9.91 21.99
C HIS A 48 0.08 9.02 22.68
N ASN A 49 -1.13 9.58 22.91
CA ASN A 49 -2.27 8.82 23.41
C ASN A 49 -2.55 7.62 22.49
N TYR A 50 -2.63 6.44 23.09
CA TYR A 50 -2.93 5.19 22.37
C TYR A 50 -4.19 5.31 21.48
N ILE A 51 -5.22 5.98 21.99
CA ILE A 51 -6.49 6.22 21.27
C ILE A 51 -6.26 7.02 19.99
N PHE A 52 -5.47 8.10 20.06
CA PHE A 52 -5.15 8.90 18.88
C PHE A 52 -4.40 8.10 17.81
N MET A 53 -3.42 7.30 18.24
CA MET A 53 -2.66 6.43 17.34
C MET A 53 -3.57 5.38 16.69
N ARG A 54 -4.56 4.87 17.44
CA ARG A 54 -5.54 3.91 16.92
C ARG A 54 -6.45 4.51 15.86
N ILE A 55 -6.97 5.71 16.11
CA ILE A 55 -7.80 6.44 15.15
C ILE A 55 -6.99 6.73 13.86
N LEU A 56 -5.76 7.19 14.01
CA LEU A 56 -4.87 7.45 12.89
C LEU A 56 -4.60 6.17 12.08
N ALA A 57 -4.36 5.05 12.75
CA ALA A 57 -4.14 3.76 12.11
C ALA A 57 -5.38 3.29 11.31
N ILE A 58 -6.58 3.44 11.86
CA ILE A 58 -7.82 3.12 11.16
C ILE A 58 -7.97 4.01 9.91
N LEU A 59 -7.73 5.31 10.05
CA LEU A 59 -7.79 6.25 8.93
C LEU A 59 -6.82 5.85 7.80
N TYR A 60 -5.55 5.57 8.13
CA TYR A 60 -4.56 5.12 7.15
C TYR A 60 -4.92 3.76 6.53
N THR A 61 -5.49 2.84 7.31
CA THR A 61 -5.97 1.57 6.78
C THR A 61 -7.06 1.79 5.74
N VAL A 62 -8.03 2.65 6.04
CA VAL A 62 -9.12 2.99 5.09
C VAL A 62 -8.55 3.65 3.83
N VAL A 63 -7.67 4.65 3.98
CA VAL A 63 -7.04 5.32 2.83
C VAL A 63 -6.22 4.33 2.00
N PHE A 64 -5.48 3.42 2.63
CA PHE A 64 -4.72 2.38 1.94
C PHE A 64 -5.61 1.42 1.15
N VAL A 65 -6.66 0.90 1.79
CA VAL A 65 -7.64 0.03 1.13
C VAL A 65 -8.31 0.75 -0.04
N MET A 66 -8.72 2.01 0.13
CA MET A 66 -9.28 2.82 -0.96
C MET A 66 -8.27 3.04 -2.10
N THR A 67 -7.00 3.27 -1.78
CA THR A 67 -5.93 3.38 -2.79
C THR A 67 -5.79 2.10 -3.59
N LEU A 68 -5.81 0.93 -2.92
CA LEU A 68 -5.77 -0.37 -3.59
C LEU A 68 -7.00 -0.62 -4.46
N LEU A 69 -8.21 -0.32 -3.94
CA LEU A 69 -9.45 -0.49 -4.69
C LEU A 69 -9.52 0.40 -5.92
N VAL A 70 -9.10 1.67 -5.80
CA VAL A 70 -9.02 2.59 -6.94
C VAL A 70 -7.99 2.12 -7.95
N SER A 71 -6.81 1.68 -7.49
CA SER A 71 -5.77 1.14 -8.37
C SER A 71 -6.23 -0.10 -9.13
N MET A 72 -6.90 -1.04 -8.42
CA MET A 72 -7.49 -2.23 -9.03
C MET A 72 -8.63 -1.87 -10.00
N GLY A 73 -9.49 -0.93 -9.60
CA GLY A 73 -10.56 -0.40 -10.43
C GLY A 73 -10.04 0.20 -11.74
N LEU A 74 -8.97 1.01 -11.66
CA LEU A 74 -8.32 1.57 -12.84
C LEU A 74 -7.77 0.47 -13.78
N MET A 75 -7.29 -0.64 -13.24
CA MET A 75 -6.84 -1.77 -14.05
C MET A 75 -8.02 -2.45 -14.77
N VAL A 76 -9.05 -2.83 -14.04
CA VAL A 76 -10.20 -3.58 -14.56
C VAL A 76 -11.09 -2.71 -15.46
N PHE A 77 -11.55 -1.56 -14.97
CA PHE A 77 -12.41 -0.66 -15.74
C PHE A 77 -11.65 0.08 -16.84
N GLY A 78 -10.34 0.23 -16.69
CA GLY A 78 -9.51 0.83 -17.70
C GLY A 78 -9.45 0.02 -18.99
N ASP A 79 -9.58 -1.32 -18.94
CA ASP A 79 -9.67 -2.16 -20.16
C ASP A 79 -11.03 -2.02 -20.81
N MET A 80 -12.10 -2.02 -20.04
CA MET A 80 -13.46 -1.77 -20.54
C MET A 80 -13.58 -0.38 -21.16
N LEU A 81 -12.98 0.64 -20.53
CA LEU A 81 -12.94 2.00 -21.06
C LEU A 81 -12.13 2.08 -22.35
N TYR A 82 -11.02 1.35 -22.44
CA TYR A 82 -10.19 1.26 -23.63
C TYR A 82 -10.96 0.66 -24.83
N GLU A 83 -11.65 -0.45 -24.63
CA GLU A 83 -12.48 -1.10 -25.65
C GLU A 83 -13.61 -0.17 -26.13
N TRP A 84 -14.26 0.54 -25.24
CA TRP A 84 -15.30 1.51 -25.59
C TRP A 84 -14.73 2.71 -26.36
N LEU A 85 -13.58 3.25 -25.92
CA LEU A 85 -12.94 4.39 -26.54
C LEU A 85 -12.41 4.12 -27.96
N ILE A 86 -11.97 2.90 -28.26
CA ILE A 86 -11.56 2.50 -29.60
C ILE A 86 -12.73 2.63 -30.59
N THR A 87 -13.96 2.43 -30.14
CA THR A 87 -15.14 2.52 -31.02
C THR A 87 -15.57 3.95 -31.31
N VAL A 88 -15.21 4.91 -30.44
CA VAL A 88 -15.71 6.30 -30.46
C VAL A 88 -14.64 7.32 -30.86
N MET A 89 -13.35 7.02 -30.57
CA MET A 89 -12.24 7.98 -30.74
C MET A 89 -11.14 7.43 -31.67
N PRO A 90 -10.32 8.35 -32.27
CA PRO A 90 -9.13 7.94 -33.01
C PRO A 90 -8.19 7.08 -32.16
N PRO A 91 -7.51 6.07 -32.72
CA PRO A 91 -6.77 5.05 -31.98
C PRO A 91 -5.58 5.59 -31.15
N ALA A 92 -5.18 6.84 -31.38
CA ALA A 92 -4.11 7.49 -30.60
C ALA A 92 -4.51 7.74 -29.13
N PHE A 93 -5.78 8.08 -28.85
CA PHE A 93 -6.25 8.38 -27.49
C PHE A 93 -6.36 7.12 -26.59
N PRO A 94 -7.00 6.04 -27.03
CA PRO A 94 -7.07 4.81 -26.24
C PRO A 94 -5.69 4.23 -25.92
N THR A 95 -4.76 4.24 -26.87
CA THR A 95 -3.37 3.77 -26.67
C THR A 95 -2.65 4.58 -25.60
N LEU A 96 -2.88 5.89 -25.57
CA LEU A 96 -2.30 6.78 -24.55
C LEU A 96 -2.82 6.41 -23.15
N ILE A 97 -4.13 6.25 -23.00
CA ILE A 97 -4.77 5.89 -21.72
C ILE A 97 -4.24 4.56 -21.20
N ASN A 98 -4.14 3.55 -22.05
CA ASN A 98 -3.61 2.24 -21.65
C ASN A 98 -2.16 2.31 -21.17
N ARG A 99 -1.36 3.16 -21.77
CA ARG A 99 0.04 3.39 -21.39
C ARG A 99 0.18 4.11 -20.05
N PHE A 100 -0.83 4.91 -19.65
CA PHE A 100 -0.81 5.64 -18.38
C PHE A 100 -1.36 4.85 -17.19
N LYS A 101 -2.08 3.75 -17.38
CA LYS A 101 -2.64 2.92 -16.29
C LYS A 101 -1.60 2.53 -15.22
N PRO A 102 -0.44 1.92 -15.57
CA PRO A 102 0.56 1.53 -14.58
C PRO A 102 1.18 2.74 -13.88
N ILE A 103 1.33 3.86 -14.61
CA ILE A 103 1.86 5.11 -14.06
C ILE A 103 0.87 5.67 -13.02
N MET A 104 -0.43 5.65 -13.31
CA MET A 104 -1.47 6.11 -12.38
C MET A 104 -1.47 5.30 -11.08
N SER A 105 -1.36 3.97 -11.16
CA SER A 105 -1.28 3.11 -9.98
C SER A 105 -0.01 3.40 -9.16
N TYR A 106 1.11 3.62 -9.81
CA TYR A 106 2.34 4.05 -9.16
C TYR A 106 2.20 5.39 -8.46
N VAL A 107 1.58 6.37 -9.11
CA VAL A 107 1.34 7.72 -8.55
C VAL A 107 0.43 7.66 -7.31
N LEU A 108 -0.60 6.81 -7.32
CA LEU A 108 -1.47 6.60 -6.16
C LEU A 108 -0.69 6.01 -4.97
N LEU A 109 0.16 5.02 -5.21
CA LEU A 109 1.01 4.42 -4.17
C LEU A 109 2.02 5.43 -3.62
N LEU A 110 2.68 6.18 -4.50
CA LEU A 110 3.60 7.25 -4.14
C LEU A 110 2.90 8.32 -3.29
N PHE A 111 1.70 8.74 -3.69
CA PHE A 111 0.91 9.73 -2.95
C PHE A 111 0.54 9.21 -1.55
N PHE A 112 0.17 7.94 -1.42
CA PHE A 112 -0.12 7.31 -0.15
C PHE A 112 1.11 7.32 0.78
N PHE A 113 2.29 6.90 0.30
CA PHE A 113 3.51 6.91 1.09
C PHE A 113 3.96 8.32 1.44
N TRP A 114 3.84 9.26 0.50
CA TRP A 114 4.14 10.66 0.75
C TRP A 114 3.26 11.26 1.85
N LEU A 115 1.97 10.97 1.81
CA LEU A 115 1.02 11.39 2.84
C LEU A 115 1.40 10.81 4.22
N MET A 116 1.82 9.54 4.27
CA MET A 116 2.30 8.91 5.50
C MET A 116 3.56 9.61 6.04
N PHE A 117 4.53 9.89 5.18
CA PHE A 117 5.80 10.52 5.57
C PHE A 117 5.69 11.99 5.95
N ILE A 118 4.60 12.65 5.61
CA ILE A 118 4.31 14.03 6.06
C ILE A 118 3.53 14.03 7.36
N ALA A 119 2.49 13.21 7.46
CA ALA A 119 1.54 13.30 8.54
C ALA A 119 2.03 12.63 9.83
N ILE A 120 2.86 11.56 9.72
CA ILE A 120 3.38 10.84 10.88
C ILE A 120 4.45 11.64 11.62
N PRO A 121 5.48 12.21 10.97
CA PRO A 121 6.55 12.93 11.67
C PRO A 121 6.19 14.36 12.12
N ARG A 122 4.95 14.82 11.91
CA ARG A 122 4.45 16.14 12.38
C ARG A 122 5.43 17.30 12.14
N LYS A 123 5.81 17.53 10.89
CA LYS A 123 6.69 18.62 10.44
C LYS A 123 8.21 18.44 10.73
N GLN A 124 8.66 17.29 11.18
CA GLN A 124 10.10 17.04 11.32
C GLN A 124 10.81 16.84 9.99
N VAL A 125 10.07 16.49 8.93
CA VAL A 125 10.58 16.28 7.58
C VAL A 125 9.94 17.30 6.63
N SER A 126 10.77 17.90 5.75
CA SER A 126 10.26 18.81 4.72
C SER A 126 9.45 18.04 3.67
N LEU A 127 8.46 18.72 3.07
CA LEU A 127 7.61 18.14 2.01
C LEU A 127 8.42 17.53 0.86
N ARG A 128 9.53 18.17 0.53
CA ARG A 128 10.45 17.74 -0.54
C ARG A 128 11.18 16.45 -0.17
N ASN A 129 11.74 16.36 1.03
CA ASN A 129 12.48 15.18 1.48
C ASN A 129 11.55 13.99 1.71
N ALA A 130 10.34 14.22 2.24
CA ALA A 130 9.28 13.23 2.33
C ALA A 130 8.88 12.68 0.96
N PHE A 131 8.81 13.55 -0.08
CA PHE A 131 8.52 13.14 -1.44
C PHE A 131 9.61 12.23 -2.03
N PHE A 132 10.89 12.58 -1.85
CA PHE A 132 11.98 11.72 -2.31
C PHE A 132 12.01 10.37 -1.61
N GLY A 133 11.81 10.33 -0.29
CA GLY A 133 11.70 9.07 0.46
C GLY A 133 10.52 8.22 -0.03
N ALA A 134 9.35 8.84 -0.25
CA ALA A 134 8.17 8.16 -0.77
C ALA A 134 8.37 7.64 -2.21
N ALA A 135 9.04 8.40 -3.05
CA ALA A 135 9.35 8.00 -4.42
C ALA A 135 10.27 6.77 -4.44
N LEU A 136 11.30 6.74 -3.59
CA LEU A 136 12.18 5.58 -3.47
C LEU A 136 11.46 4.38 -2.86
N ALA A 137 10.63 4.58 -1.82
CA ALA A 137 9.84 3.51 -1.22
C ALA A 137 8.85 2.91 -2.22
N SER A 138 8.11 3.73 -2.97
CA SER A 138 7.16 3.25 -3.97
C SER A 138 7.85 2.55 -5.14
N ALA A 139 8.99 3.07 -5.61
CA ALA A 139 9.80 2.41 -6.63
C ALA A 139 10.33 1.05 -6.14
N GLY A 140 10.87 1.01 -4.93
CA GLY A 140 11.34 -0.22 -4.28
C GLY A 140 10.22 -1.24 -4.10
N TRP A 141 9.02 -0.80 -3.71
CA TRP A 141 7.84 -1.65 -3.59
C TRP A 141 7.45 -2.29 -4.92
N VAL A 142 7.33 -1.49 -5.98
CA VAL A 142 6.96 -1.99 -7.32
C VAL A 142 8.02 -2.95 -7.85
N LEU A 143 9.29 -2.58 -7.70
CA LEU A 143 10.42 -3.41 -8.14
C LEU A 143 10.45 -4.75 -7.39
N PHE A 144 10.32 -4.71 -6.07
CA PHE A 144 10.25 -5.91 -5.24
C PHE A 144 9.05 -6.78 -5.61
N SER A 145 7.85 -6.18 -5.76
CA SER A 145 6.64 -6.92 -6.14
C SER A 145 6.78 -7.61 -7.49
N PHE A 146 7.46 -6.98 -8.45
CA PHE A 146 7.76 -7.59 -9.74
C PHE A 146 8.67 -8.82 -9.60
N PHE A 147 9.80 -8.71 -8.91
CA PHE A 147 10.67 -9.86 -8.68
C PHE A 147 10.02 -10.94 -7.84
N PHE A 148 9.21 -10.54 -6.87
CA PHE A 148 8.46 -11.48 -6.03
C PHE A 148 7.39 -12.25 -6.82
N SER A 149 6.72 -11.61 -7.78
CA SER A 149 5.78 -12.29 -8.69
C SER A 149 6.49 -13.39 -9.49
N VAL A 150 7.63 -13.07 -10.09
CA VAL A 150 8.46 -14.05 -10.82
C VAL A 150 8.90 -15.21 -9.90
N PHE A 151 9.27 -14.90 -8.65
CA PHE A 151 9.60 -15.91 -7.66
C PHE A 151 8.42 -16.84 -7.38
N VAL A 152 7.23 -16.28 -7.11
CA VAL A 152 6.02 -17.05 -6.78
C VAL A 152 5.59 -17.93 -7.95
N GLU A 153 5.66 -17.44 -9.19
CA GLU A 153 5.35 -18.23 -10.39
C GLU A 153 6.24 -19.47 -10.50
N ASN A 154 7.52 -19.38 -10.20
CA ASN A 154 8.45 -20.52 -10.19
C ASN A 154 8.25 -21.43 -8.97
N PHE A 155 7.64 -20.93 -7.89
CA PHE A 155 7.38 -21.67 -6.66
C PHE A 155 6.04 -22.43 -6.68
N ALA A 156 5.25 -22.32 -7.75
CA ALA A 156 3.93 -22.96 -7.88
C ALA A 156 3.98 -24.48 -7.65
N ASN A 157 5.08 -25.16 -7.99
CA ASN A 157 5.27 -26.59 -7.75
C ASN A 157 5.33 -26.96 -6.26
N TYR A 158 5.80 -26.06 -5.39
CA TYR A 158 5.84 -26.29 -3.94
C TYR A 158 4.45 -26.09 -3.29
N ALA A 159 3.59 -25.28 -3.90
CA ALA A 159 2.21 -25.09 -3.43
C ALA A 159 1.39 -26.39 -3.53
N THR A 160 1.69 -27.27 -4.46
CA THR A 160 1.06 -28.59 -4.57
C THR A 160 1.38 -29.52 -3.41
N ILE A 161 2.56 -29.39 -2.81
CA ILE A 161 2.99 -30.22 -1.66
C ILE A 161 2.46 -29.70 -0.34
N TYR A 162 2.55 -28.37 -0.13
CA TYR A 162 2.23 -27.72 1.15
C TYR A 162 0.87 -27.02 1.19
N GLY A 163 0.14 -26.97 0.05
CA GLY A 163 -1.22 -26.42 -0.05
C GLY A 163 -1.32 -24.97 0.44
N SER A 164 -2.37 -24.69 1.19
CA SER A 164 -2.68 -23.34 1.70
C SER A 164 -1.62 -22.78 2.67
N LEU A 165 -0.82 -23.63 3.33
CA LEU A 165 0.24 -23.20 4.24
C LEU A 165 1.36 -22.47 3.47
N ALA A 166 1.72 -22.95 2.27
CA ALA A 166 2.70 -22.27 1.42
C ALA A 166 2.24 -20.87 1.05
N ALA A 167 0.97 -20.71 0.67
CA ALA A 167 0.40 -19.41 0.32
C ALA A 167 0.47 -18.41 1.50
N LEU A 168 0.21 -18.87 2.71
CA LEU A 168 0.28 -18.03 3.91
C LEU A 168 1.71 -17.59 4.21
N VAL A 169 2.70 -18.48 4.11
CA VAL A 169 4.12 -18.14 4.30
C VAL A 169 4.59 -17.14 3.25
N ILE A 170 4.27 -17.39 1.98
CA ILE A 170 4.60 -16.50 0.86
C ILE A 170 4.02 -15.11 1.09
N LEU A 171 2.74 -15.01 1.50
CA LEU A 171 2.09 -13.75 1.81
C LEU A 171 2.78 -13.01 2.97
N MET A 172 3.16 -13.73 4.05
CA MET A 172 3.87 -13.13 5.18
C MET A 172 5.23 -12.57 4.77
N VAL A 173 5.99 -13.30 3.95
CA VAL A 173 7.29 -12.83 3.43
C VAL A 173 7.12 -11.58 2.57
N TRP A 174 6.10 -11.55 1.71
CA TRP A 174 5.80 -10.39 0.89
C TRP A 174 5.44 -9.17 1.74
N LEU A 175 4.53 -9.32 2.70
CA LEU A 175 4.14 -8.24 3.61
C LEU A 175 5.33 -7.73 4.42
N TYR A 176 6.17 -8.63 4.95
CA TYR A 176 7.36 -8.25 5.69
C TYR A 176 8.31 -7.38 4.85
N ALA A 177 8.62 -7.82 3.63
CA ALA A 177 9.50 -7.07 2.74
C ALA A 177 8.90 -5.72 2.33
N CYS A 178 7.60 -5.66 2.05
CA CYS A 178 6.90 -4.41 1.75
C CYS A 178 6.99 -3.40 2.90
N MET A 179 6.77 -3.85 4.15
CA MET A 179 6.90 -3.00 5.33
C MET A 179 8.34 -2.53 5.54
N PHE A 180 9.32 -3.41 5.30
CA PHE A 180 10.73 -3.08 5.40
C PHE A 180 11.16 -2.02 4.38
N ILE A 181 10.72 -2.15 3.12
CA ILE A 181 10.97 -1.16 2.05
C ILE A 181 10.38 0.21 2.43
N LEU A 182 9.19 0.23 3.01
CA LEU A 182 8.55 1.47 3.44
C LEU A 182 9.34 2.14 4.57
N LEU A 183 9.83 1.38 5.55
CA LEU A 183 10.67 1.91 6.64
C LEU A 183 12.00 2.46 6.12
N ILE A 184 12.65 1.78 5.17
CA ILE A 184 13.87 2.27 4.50
C ILE A 184 13.58 3.61 3.79
N GLY A 185 12.45 3.74 3.09
CA GLY A 185 12.07 5.00 2.46
C GLY A 185 11.89 6.15 3.46
N GLY A 186 11.33 5.85 4.63
CA GLY A 186 11.25 6.79 5.75
C GLY A 186 12.62 7.21 6.28
N GLU A 187 13.54 6.26 6.45
CA GLU A 187 14.92 6.49 6.89
C GLU A 187 15.67 7.40 5.89
N ILE A 188 15.51 7.13 4.60
CA ILE A 188 16.10 7.99 3.55
C ILE A 188 15.53 9.40 3.61
N ALA A 189 14.21 9.56 3.82
CA ALA A 189 13.60 10.88 3.96
C ALA A 189 14.20 11.66 5.15
N MET A 190 14.44 10.97 6.27
CA MET A 190 15.05 11.54 7.47
C MET A 190 16.54 11.86 7.26
N TRP A 191 17.28 10.96 6.63
CA TRP A 191 18.68 11.19 6.30
C TRP A 191 18.88 12.41 5.39
N LEU A 192 18.04 12.58 4.37
CA LEU A 192 18.04 13.75 3.49
C LEU A 192 17.74 15.05 4.28
N GLN A 193 16.87 14.97 5.28
CA GLN A 193 16.55 16.11 6.14
C GLN A 193 17.77 16.54 6.96
N HIS A 194 18.48 15.59 7.59
CA HIS A 194 19.67 15.88 8.39
C HIS A 194 20.84 16.38 7.53
N SER A 195 21.06 15.79 6.37
CA SER A 195 22.12 16.21 5.44
C SER A 195 21.89 17.62 4.90
N GLY A 196 20.64 18.00 4.62
CA GLY A 196 20.27 19.34 4.17
C GLY A 196 20.53 20.42 5.24
N ILE A 197 20.30 20.11 6.52
CA ILE A 197 20.56 21.02 7.64
C ILE A 197 22.07 21.24 7.81
N ASN A 198 22.88 20.18 7.74
CA ASN A 198 24.33 20.28 7.86
C ASN A 198 24.96 21.14 6.74
N LEU A 199 24.45 21.04 5.51
CA LEU A 199 24.92 21.88 4.40
C LEU A 199 24.57 23.36 4.59
N SER A 200 23.42 23.68 5.20
CA SER A 200 23.03 25.06 5.47
C SER A 200 23.85 25.73 6.59
N LEU A 201 24.39 24.93 7.53
CA LEU A 201 25.25 25.40 8.60
C LEU A 201 26.72 25.68 8.18
N ILE A 202 27.16 25.05 7.08
CA ILE A 202 28.52 25.26 6.53
C ILE A 202 28.61 26.56 5.71
N HIS A 203 27.48 27.13 5.30
CA HIS A 203 27.41 28.37 4.54
C HIS A 203 27.16 29.65 5.39
N ILE A 204 27.23 29.58 6.72
CA ILE A 204 27.27 30.69 7.66
C ILE A 204 28.67 30.77 8.27
#